data_8f5973dfd5078ef927a19497c966ca14
#
_entry.id   8f5973dfd5078ef927a19497c966ca14
#
_cell.length_a   1.000
_cell.length_b   1.000
_cell.length_c   1.000
_cell.angle_alpha   90.00
_cell.angle_beta   90.00
_cell.angle_gamma   90.00
#
_symmetry.space_group_name_H-M   'P 1'
#
loop_
_entity.id
_entity.type
_entity.pdbx_description
1 polymer ?
#
loop_
_entity_poly.entity_id
_entity_poly.type
_entity_poly.pdbx_seq_one_letter_code
_entity_poly.pdbx_strand_id
1 'polypeptide(L)'
;MDLSRRDFLKATGIGGISLALSSLGFDLKEAKAAAHTFKLEGAREFTSICHFCACGCGVIGYVKDGKLINLEGATDSPINRGALCSKGLGYAVIPNSKERATKPLYRAPGSDHWEEISWDEAIDRAAKAMKNAREKGWKQTEEIDGETYEVRRTDGLSFIGGSQINN
;
A
#
# COMPACT_ATOMS: atom_id res chain seq x y z
N MET A 1 14.67 -29.71 22.10
CA MET A 1 14.45 -28.26 22.13
C MET A 1 15.46 -27.64 21.17
N ASP A 2 15.04 -27.37 19.96
CA ASP A 2 15.91 -26.68 19.00
C ASP A 2 15.89 -25.18 19.30
N LEU A 3 16.92 -24.69 19.94
CA LEU A 3 17.13 -23.26 20.14
C LEU A 3 17.53 -22.64 18.80
N SER A 4 16.74 -21.67 18.31
CA SER A 4 17.13 -20.92 17.13
C SER A 4 18.38 -20.08 17.40
N ARG A 5 19.19 -19.80 16.34
CA ARG A 5 20.37 -18.93 16.45
C ARG A 5 20.02 -17.56 17.07
N ARG A 6 18.82 -17.08 16.81
CA ARG A 6 18.30 -15.82 17.35
C ARG A 6 18.04 -15.91 18.86
N ASP A 7 17.48 -17.01 19.34
CA ASP A 7 17.21 -17.20 20.78
C ASP A 7 18.50 -17.42 21.56
N PHE A 8 19.48 -18.10 20.96
CA PHE A 8 20.84 -18.24 21.52
C PHE A 8 21.52 -16.88 21.65
N LEU A 9 21.50 -16.03 20.60
CA LEU A 9 22.08 -14.68 20.64
C LEU A 9 21.37 -13.76 21.62
N LYS A 10 20.06 -13.88 21.76
CA LYS A 10 19.31 -13.14 22.79
C LYS A 10 19.67 -13.56 24.19
N ALA A 11 19.75 -14.87 24.43
CA ALA A 11 20.09 -15.40 25.76
C ALA A 11 21.53 -15.08 26.17
N THR A 12 22.48 -15.24 25.26
CA THR A 12 23.91 -14.96 25.55
C THR A 12 24.25 -13.47 25.58
N GLY A 13 23.66 -12.68 24.65
CA GLY A 13 23.89 -11.22 24.60
C GLY A 13 23.32 -10.51 25.84
N ILE A 14 22.04 -10.79 26.17
CA ILE A 14 21.38 -10.16 27.31
C ILE A 14 21.93 -10.68 28.65
N GLY A 15 22.17 -12.00 28.76
CA GLY A 15 22.69 -12.60 30.01
C GLY A 15 24.13 -12.22 30.33
N GLY A 16 25.00 -12.25 29.31
CA GLY A 16 26.45 -11.91 29.51
C GLY A 16 26.69 -10.45 29.83
N ILE A 17 26.01 -9.55 29.08
CA ILE A 17 26.13 -8.10 29.33
C ILE A 17 25.46 -7.73 30.65
N SER A 18 24.35 -8.36 31.04
CA SER A 18 23.70 -8.10 32.32
C SER A 18 24.58 -8.47 33.52
N LEU A 19 25.24 -9.62 33.46
CA LEU A 19 26.17 -10.05 34.51
C LEU A 19 27.41 -9.13 34.61
N ALA A 20 27.97 -8.72 33.47
CA ALA A 20 29.10 -7.82 33.44
C ALA A 20 28.76 -6.43 33.99
N LEU A 21 27.58 -5.88 33.63
CA LEU A 21 27.12 -4.57 34.09
C LEU A 21 26.77 -4.59 35.60
N SER A 22 26.12 -5.66 36.09
CA SER A 22 25.83 -5.76 37.53
C SER A 22 27.09 -5.91 38.39
N SER A 23 28.15 -6.56 37.89
CA SER A 23 29.44 -6.65 38.57
C SER A 23 30.20 -5.30 38.63
N LEU A 24 29.86 -4.36 37.75
CA LEU A 24 30.39 -2.98 37.71
C LEU A 24 29.53 -1.99 38.49
N GLY A 25 28.49 -2.46 39.22
CA GLY A 25 27.64 -1.61 40.08
C GLY A 25 26.54 -0.85 39.35
N PHE A 26 26.25 -1.18 38.09
CA PHE A 26 25.14 -0.57 37.38
C PHE A 26 23.78 -1.17 37.80
N ASP A 27 22.79 -0.34 38.14
CA ASP A 27 21.44 -0.78 38.45
C ASP A 27 20.66 -1.08 37.15
N LEU A 28 20.51 -2.39 36.89
CA LEU A 28 19.79 -2.87 35.72
C LEU A 28 18.26 -2.63 35.75
N LYS A 29 17.69 -2.26 36.92
CA LYS A 29 16.28 -1.91 37.04
C LYS A 29 15.98 -0.59 36.37
N GLU A 30 16.83 0.41 36.57
CA GLU A 30 16.67 1.71 35.90
C GLU A 30 16.96 1.60 34.40
N ALA A 31 17.98 0.82 34.00
CA ALA A 31 18.26 0.56 32.61
C ALA A 31 17.11 -0.17 31.87
N LYS A 32 16.42 -1.11 32.54
CA LYS A 32 15.22 -1.76 31.99
C LYS A 32 14.01 -0.83 31.90
N ALA A 33 13.84 0.07 32.87
CA ALA A 33 12.78 1.07 32.82
C ALA A 33 12.98 2.12 31.71
N ALA A 34 14.25 2.42 31.39
CA ALA A 34 14.61 3.31 30.29
C ALA A 34 14.70 2.62 28.93
N ALA A 35 14.64 1.28 28.87
CA ALA A 35 14.59 0.56 27.61
C ALA A 35 13.30 0.92 26.88
N HIS A 36 13.43 1.69 25.82
CA HIS A 36 12.30 2.01 24.95
C HIS A 36 11.63 0.71 24.52
N THR A 37 10.33 0.61 24.77
CA THR A 37 9.49 -0.45 24.21
C THR A 37 9.76 -0.53 22.71
N PHE A 38 9.98 -1.73 22.21
CA PHE A 38 10.23 -1.92 20.79
C PHE A 38 9.13 -1.24 20.00
N LYS A 39 9.47 -0.41 19.02
CA LYS A 39 8.52 0.36 18.20
C LYS A 39 7.37 -0.51 17.68
N LEU A 40 7.66 -1.79 17.40
CA LEU A 40 6.70 -2.76 16.85
C LEU A 40 5.98 -3.60 17.90
N GLU A 41 6.23 -3.37 19.20
CA GLU A 41 5.55 -4.11 20.27
C GLU A 41 4.04 -3.85 20.24
N GLY A 42 3.25 -4.93 20.14
CA GLY A 42 1.79 -4.87 20.01
C GLY A 42 1.27 -4.43 18.65
N ALA A 43 2.15 -4.25 17.66
CA ALA A 43 1.72 -4.00 16.29
C ALA A 43 1.28 -5.30 15.59
N ARG A 44 0.27 -5.19 14.72
CA ARG A 44 -0.16 -6.28 13.83
C ARG A 44 0.53 -6.14 12.48
N GLU A 45 0.98 -7.26 11.94
CA GLU A 45 1.60 -7.33 10.62
C GLU A 45 0.55 -7.55 9.53
N PHE A 46 0.72 -6.87 8.41
CA PHE A 46 -0.08 -7.04 7.20
C PHE A 46 0.83 -7.06 5.98
N THR A 47 0.64 -8.03 5.12
CA THR A 47 1.32 -8.10 3.84
C THR A 47 0.55 -7.33 2.77
N SER A 48 1.29 -6.66 1.88
CA SER A 48 0.72 -5.93 0.76
C SER A 48 1.74 -5.80 -0.37
N ILE A 49 1.36 -5.09 -1.41
CA ILE A 49 2.21 -4.79 -2.57
C ILE A 49 2.39 -3.27 -2.67
N CYS A 50 3.61 -2.84 -2.96
CA CYS A 50 3.91 -1.44 -3.22
C CYS A 50 3.23 -0.98 -4.53
N HIS A 51 2.54 0.16 -4.48
CA HIS A 51 1.73 0.66 -5.60
C HIS A 51 2.47 1.68 -6.50
N PHE A 52 3.73 2.01 -6.24
CA PHE A 52 4.42 3.09 -6.97
C PHE A 52 4.85 2.74 -8.39
N CYS A 53 5.13 1.48 -8.67
CA CYS A 53 5.53 1.07 -10.02
C CYS A 53 5.18 -0.38 -10.30
N ALA A 54 5.31 -0.80 -11.55
CA ALA A 54 5.00 -2.15 -12.02
C ALA A 54 5.90 -3.25 -11.44
N CYS A 55 6.98 -2.92 -10.69
CA CYS A 55 7.79 -3.93 -10.02
C CYS A 55 6.99 -4.79 -9.05
N GLY A 56 5.95 -4.23 -8.40
CA GLY A 56 5.11 -5.02 -7.50
C GLY A 56 5.85 -5.54 -6.27
N CYS A 57 6.76 -4.74 -5.69
CA CYS A 57 7.51 -5.14 -4.50
C CYS A 57 6.58 -5.54 -3.35
N GLY A 58 6.80 -6.71 -2.75
CA GLY A 58 6.11 -7.14 -1.54
C GLY A 58 6.53 -6.28 -0.35
N VAL A 59 5.56 -5.88 0.46
CA VAL A 59 5.78 -5.07 1.67
C VAL A 59 5.09 -5.66 2.87
N ILE A 60 5.66 -5.43 4.06
CA ILE A 60 5.07 -5.76 5.35
C ILE A 60 4.80 -4.44 6.07
N GLY A 61 3.54 -4.17 6.36
CA GLY A 61 3.10 -3.03 7.14
C GLY A 61 2.81 -3.43 8.58
N TYR A 62 3.24 -2.61 9.52
CA TYR A 62 2.99 -2.78 10.96
C TYR A 62 1.99 -1.73 11.41
N VAL A 63 0.84 -2.18 11.87
CA VAL A 63 -0.27 -1.33 12.29
C VAL A 63 -0.49 -1.44 13.78
N LYS A 64 -0.54 -0.30 14.46
CA LYS A 64 -0.88 -0.17 15.89
C LYS A 64 -1.88 0.97 16.05
N ASP A 65 -2.94 0.73 16.81
CA ASP A 65 -4.00 1.71 17.07
C ASP A 65 -4.57 2.35 15.79
N GLY A 66 -4.76 1.54 14.75
CA GLY A 66 -5.28 1.99 13.46
C GLY A 66 -4.31 2.80 12.59
N LYS A 67 -3.05 2.93 12.99
CA LYS A 67 -2.02 3.68 12.26
C LYS A 67 -0.91 2.77 11.77
N LEU A 68 -0.46 2.99 10.54
CA LEU A 68 0.75 2.36 10.01
C LEU A 68 1.97 3.01 10.70
N ILE A 69 2.67 2.25 11.55
CA ILE A 69 3.81 2.75 12.32
C ILE A 69 5.16 2.37 11.72
N ASN A 70 5.18 1.34 10.87
CA ASN A 70 6.38 0.92 10.15
C ASN A 70 6.01 0.21 8.84
N LEU A 71 6.91 0.27 7.87
CA LEU A 71 6.82 -0.44 6.60
C LEU A 71 8.20 -0.94 6.20
N GLU A 72 8.27 -2.19 5.77
CA GLU A 72 9.50 -2.80 5.26
C GLU A 72 9.22 -3.73 4.08
N GLY A 73 10.26 -4.12 3.35
CA GLY A 73 10.13 -5.08 2.26
C GLY A 73 9.89 -6.49 2.79
N ALA A 74 9.02 -7.23 2.13
CA ALA A 74 8.77 -8.63 2.43
C ALA A 74 9.95 -9.50 1.98
N THR A 75 10.57 -10.21 2.91
CA THR A 75 11.75 -11.05 2.65
C THR A 75 11.43 -12.31 1.85
N ASP A 76 10.19 -12.77 1.93
CA ASP A 76 9.66 -13.92 1.19
C ASP A 76 9.19 -13.56 -0.22
N SER A 77 9.09 -12.26 -0.54
CA SER A 77 8.74 -11.80 -1.88
C SER A 77 9.83 -12.17 -2.89
N PRO A 78 9.52 -12.91 -3.97
CA PRO A 78 10.50 -13.28 -4.99
C PRO A 78 11.02 -12.07 -5.77
N ILE A 79 10.30 -10.95 -5.76
CA ILE A 79 10.60 -9.75 -6.53
C ILE A 79 11.67 -8.90 -5.85
N ASN A 80 11.45 -8.52 -4.60
CA ASN A 80 12.32 -7.57 -3.89
C ASN A 80 13.10 -8.17 -2.72
N ARG A 81 12.78 -9.38 -2.28
CA ARG A 81 13.52 -10.13 -1.23
C ARG A 81 13.89 -9.27 -0.02
N GLY A 82 12.96 -8.46 0.45
CA GLY A 82 13.13 -7.56 1.58
C GLY A 82 13.67 -6.16 1.24
N ALA A 83 14.17 -5.92 0.02
CA ALA A 83 14.64 -4.59 -0.38
C ALA A 83 13.48 -3.67 -0.76
N LEU A 84 13.59 -2.38 -0.44
CA LEU A 84 12.70 -1.32 -0.91
C LEU A 84 13.51 -0.11 -1.37
N CYS A 85 13.07 0.53 -2.43
CA CYS A 85 13.59 1.83 -2.84
C CYS A 85 13.02 2.95 -1.94
N SER A 86 13.58 4.15 -2.05
CA SER A 86 13.13 5.32 -1.26
C SER A 86 11.64 5.63 -1.41
N LYS A 87 11.04 5.42 -2.59
CA LYS A 87 9.60 5.60 -2.79
C LYS A 87 8.78 4.58 -1.99
N GLY A 88 9.16 3.29 -2.05
CA GLY A 88 8.51 2.23 -1.28
C GLY A 88 8.57 2.48 0.22
N LEU A 89 9.72 2.93 0.75
CA LEU A 89 9.85 3.31 2.15
C LEU A 89 9.01 4.55 2.49
N GLY A 90 9.00 5.55 1.62
CA GLY A 90 8.20 6.77 1.79
C GLY A 90 6.69 6.53 1.82
N TYR A 91 6.22 5.38 1.31
CA TYR A 91 4.82 5.00 1.36
C TYR A 91 4.24 4.97 2.79
N ALA A 92 5.06 4.72 3.78
CA ALA A 92 4.64 4.63 5.19
C ALA A 92 3.88 5.88 5.70
N VAL A 93 4.13 7.06 5.12
CA VAL A 93 3.45 8.31 5.54
C VAL A 93 2.08 8.50 4.89
N ILE A 94 1.85 7.91 3.71
CA ILE A 94 0.63 8.14 2.92
C ILE A 94 -0.66 7.66 3.63
N PRO A 95 -0.73 6.43 4.20
CA PRO A 95 -1.95 5.96 4.85
C PRO A 95 -2.39 6.80 6.04
N ASN A 96 -1.43 7.46 6.71
CA ASN A 96 -1.68 8.29 7.90
C ASN A 96 -1.85 9.78 7.56
N SER A 97 -1.73 10.17 6.30
CA SER A 97 -1.89 11.57 5.89
C SER A 97 -3.32 12.05 6.08
N LYS A 98 -3.46 13.26 6.64
CA LYS A 98 -4.76 13.93 6.77
C LYS A 98 -5.32 14.38 5.41
N GLU A 99 -4.45 14.53 4.41
CA GLU A 99 -4.82 14.96 3.07
C GLU A 99 -5.26 13.79 2.17
N ARG A 100 -5.18 12.56 2.69
CA ARG A 100 -5.62 11.39 1.95
C ARG A 100 -7.13 11.44 1.76
N ALA A 101 -7.59 11.42 0.51
CA ALA A 101 -9.00 11.24 0.19
C ALA A 101 -9.47 9.85 0.67
N THR A 102 -10.42 9.82 1.60
CA THR A 102 -11.02 8.60 2.14
C THR A 102 -12.42 8.34 1.60
N LYS A 103 -12.97 9.33 0.91
CA LYS A 103 -14.28 9.26 0.24
C LYS A 103 -14.13 9.68 -1.21
N PRO A 104 -15.01 9.20 -2.09
CA PRO A 104 -15.06 9.69 -3.46
C PRO A 104 -15.40 11.19 -3.48
N LEU A 105 -14.76 11.89 -4.40
CA LEU A 105 -15.03 13.29 -4.67
C LEU A 105 -15.67 13.42 -6.06
N TYR A 106 -16.77 14.13 -6.12
CA TYR A 106 -17.46 14.46 -7.37
C TYR A 106 -17.37 15.95 -7.67
N ARG A 107 -17.12 16.28 -8.91
CA ARG A 107 -17.20 17.64 -9.41
C ARG A 107 -18.21 17.68 -10.54
N ALA A 108 -19.29 18.45 -10.36
CA ALA A 108 -20.30 18.60 -11.39
C ALA A 108 -19.74 19.35 -12.61
N PRO A 109 -20.26 19.11 -13.83
CA PRO A 109 -19.89 19.88 -15.00
C PRO A 109 -20.10 21.37 -14.76
N GLY A 110 -19.03 22.18 -14.99
CA GLY A 110 -19.06 23.63 -14.77
C GLY A 110 -18.88 24.08 -13.32
N SER A 111 -18.82 23.16 -12.35
CA SER A 111 -18.53 23.50 -10.95
C SER A 111 -17.02 23.83 -10.76
N ASP A 112 -16.73 24.70 -9.82
CA ASP A 112 -15.38 25.09 -9.39
C ASP A 112 -14.91 24.35 -8.12
N HIS A 113 -15.79 23.57 -7.50
CA HIS A 113 -15.52 22.86 -6.24
C HIS A 113 -15.83 21.37 -6.33
N TRP A 114 -15.26 20.60 -5.39
CA TRP A 114 -15.47 19.17 -5.23
C TRP A 114 -16.38 18.90 -4.05
N GLU A 115 -17.28 17.93 -4.20
CA GLU A 115 -18.21 17.48 -3.17
C GLU A 115 -17.89 16.04 -2.78
N GLU A 116 -17.92 15.72 -1.49
CA GLU A 116 -17.85 14.35 -1.02
C GLU A 116 -19.16 13.64 -1.31
N ILE A 117 -19.09 12.46 -1.94
CA ILE A 117 -20.23 11.59 -2.20
C ILE A 117 -20.01 10.22 -1.59
N SER A 118 -21.08 9.42 -1.46
CA SER A 118 -20.97 8.04 -1.02
C SER A 118 -20.31 7.16 -2.08
N TRP A 119 -19.76 6.02 -1.66
CA TRP A 119 -19.22 5.03 -2.59
C TRP A 119 -20.28 4.47 -3.52
N ASP A 120 -21.50 4.20 -3.01
CA ASP A 120 -22.61 3.70 -3.82
C ASP A 120 -23.00 4.70 -4.90
N GLU A 121 -23.09 5.96 -4.55
CA GLU A 121 -23.37 7.03 -5.51
C GLU A 121 -22.26 7.18 -6.57
N ALA A 122 -20.99 7.12 -6.15
CA ALA A 122 -19.85 7.22 -7.05
C ALA A 122 -19.85 6.08 -8.08
N ILE A 123 -20.06 4.85 -7.60
CA ILE A 123 -20.11 3.64 -8.44
C ILE A 123 -21.28 3.72 -9.41
N ASP A 124 -22.49 4.09 -8.94
CA ASP A 124 -23.69 4.20 -9.78
C ASP A 124 -23.50 5.27 -10.88
N ARG A 125 -22.98 6.45 -10.52
CA ARG A 125 -22.67 7.52 -11.48
C ARG A 125 -21.64 7.08 -12.53
N ALA A 126 -20.55 6.45 -12.09
CA ALA A 126 -19.52 5.94 -12.99
C ALA A 126 -20.07 4.86 -13.93
N ALA A 127 -20.82 3.89 -13.40
CA ALA A 127 -21.42 2.82 -14.20
C ALA A 127 -22.41 3.36 -15.24
N LYS A 128 -23.27 4.32 -14.86
CA LYS A 128 -24.21 4.98 -15.79
C LYS A 128 -23.46 5.76 -16.87
N ALA A 129 -22.42 6.51 -16.50
CA ALA A 129 -21.62 7.26 -17.47
C ALA A 129 -20.93 6.34 -18.48
N MET A 130 -20.30 5.26 -18.01
CA MET A 130 -19.64 4.27 -18.85
C MET A 130 -20.63 3.56 -19.77
N LYS A 131 -21.78 3.14 -19.24
CA LYS A 131 -22.85 2.51 -20.05
C LYS A 131 -23.35 3.45 -21.15
N ASN A 132 -23.69 4.69 -20.80
CA ASN A 132 -24.16 5.68 -21.75
C ASN A 132 -23.10 6.00 -22.83
N ALA A 133 -21.85 6.14 -22.46
CA ALA A 133 -20.75 6.39 -23.39
C ALA A 133 -20.58 5.20 -24.36
N ARG A 134 -20.63 3.97 -23.83
CA ARG A 134 -20.56 2.75 -24.64
C ARG A 134 -21.73 2.66 -25.62
N GLU A 135 -22.97 2.85 -25.16
CA GLU A 135 -24.16 2.75 -26.01
C GLU A 135 -24.17 3.80 -27.12
N LYS A 136 -23.80 5.04 -26.80
CA LYS A 136 -23.74 6.13 -27.78
C LYS A 136 -22.58 5.98 -28.79
N GLY A 137 -21.48 5.41 -28.36
CA GLY A 137 -20.27 5.27 -29.16
C GLY A 137 -20.11 3.91 -29.83
N TRP A 138 -21.08 2.99 -29.67
CA TRP A 138 -20.97 1.63 -30.22
C TRP A 138 -21.10 1.63 -31.73
N LYS A 139 -20.14 0.97 -32.40
CA LYS A 139 -20.13 0.71 -33.83
C LYS A 139 -19.97 -0.78 -34.08
N GLN A 140 -20.92 -1.36 -34.78
CA GLN A 140 -20.84 -2.74 -35.22
C GLN A 140 -19.94 -2.85 -36.46
N THR A 141 -20.11 -1.94 -37.39
CA THR A 141 -19.39 -1.90 -38.66
C THR A 141 -18.88 -0.48 -38.92
N GLU A 142 -17.85 -0.37 -39.74
CA GLU A 142 -17.31 0.89 -40.22
C GLU A 142 -16.96 0.77 -41.71
N GLU A 143 -17.25 1.83 -42.47
CA GLU A 143 -16.85 1.94 -43.87
C GLU A 143 -15.48 2.61 -43.96
N ILE A 144 -14.50 1.91 -44.57
CA ILE A 144 -13.14 2.39 -44.78
C ILE A 144 -12.80 2.14 -46.24
N ASP A 145 -12.45 3.19 -46.98
CA ASP A 145 -12.06 3.13 -48.40
C ASP A 145 -13.13 2.46 -49.29
N GLY A 146 -14.41 2.61 -48.95
CA GLY A 146 -15.54 2.06 -49.71
C GLY A 146 -15.85 0.58 -49.39
N GLU A 147 -15.16 -0.03 -48.43
CA GLU A 147 -15.44 -1.40 -47.96
C GLU A 147 -15.98 -1.36 -46.52
N THR A 148 -16.92 -2.26 -46.19
CA THR A 148 -17.51 -2.34 -44.87
C THR A 148 -16.80 -3.41 -44.04
N TYR A 149 -16.26 -3.00 -42.90
CA TYR A 149 -15.58 -3.86 -41.93
C TYR A 149 -16.37 -4.02 -40.65
N GLU A 150 -16.39 -5.23 -40.07
CA GLU A 150 -16.93 -5.48 -38.76
C GLU A 150 -15.90 -5.06 -37.69
N VAL A 151 -16.18 -3.99 -36.91
CA VAL A 151 -15.23 -3.41 -35.97
C VAL A 151 -15.57 -3.65 -34.50
N ARG A 152 -16.83 -3.84 -34.15
CA ARG A 152 -17.35 -4.13 -32.79
C ARG A 152 -16.66 -3.31 -31.70
N ARG A 153 -16.57 -1.99 -31.88
CA ARG A 153 -15.87 -1.09 -30.96
C ARG A 153 -16.77 0.00 -30.40
N THR A 154 -16.31 0.67 -29.37
CA THR A 154 -16.94 1.90 -28.88
C THR A 154 -15.97 3.07 -28.99
N ASP A 155 -16.42 4.16 -29.59
CA ASP A 155 -15.63 5.40 -29.69
C ASP A 155 -15.91 6.34 -28.50
N GLY A 156 -16.89 6.01 -27.65
CA GLY A 156 -17.29 6.83 -26.49
C GLY A 156 -16.51 6.56 -25.21
N LEU A 157 -15.62 5.55 -25.19
CA LEU A 157 -14.90 5.15 -23.98
C LEU A 157 -13.47 4.77 -24.31
N SER A 158 -12.53 5.34 -23.58
CA SER A 158 -11.12 4.94 -23.65
C SER A 158 -10.53 4.76 -22.26
N PHE A 159 -9.57 3.82 -22.15
CA PHE A 159 -8.82 3.57 -20.93
C PHE A 159 -7.38 4.02 -21.14
N ILE A 160 -6.89 4.82 -20.21
CA ILE A 160 -5.49 5.24 -20.18
C ILE A 160 -4.86 4.64 -18.93
N GLY A 161 -3.85 3.84 -19.12
CA GLY A 161 -3.07 3.23 -18.06
C GLY A 161 -1.64 3.76 -18.04
N GLY A 162 -0.90 3.38 -17.01
CA GLY A 162 0.51 3.72 -16.87
C GLY A 162 1.35 2.51 -16.45
N SER A 163 2.66 2.71 -16.31
CA SER A 163 3.61 1.68 -15.89
C SER A 163 3.37 1.12 -14.48
N GLN A 164 2.41 1.66 -13.76
CA GLN A 164 2.03 1.21 -12.41
C GLN A 164 0.89 0.18 -12.44
N ILE A 165 0.35 -0.11 -13.60
CA ILE A 165 -0.73 -1.09 -13.78
C ILE A 165 -0.12 -2.34 -14.39
N ASN A 166 -0.26 -3.47 -13.71
CA ASN A 166 0.10 -4.77 -14.26
C ASN A 166 -1.02 -5.26 -15.17
N ASN A 167 -0.63 -5.88 -16.26
CA ASN A 167 -1.57 -6.54 -17.19
C ASN A 167 -2.12 -7.83 -16.56
#